data_33a3b7603fa0da9f5e5cdda557571a48
#
_entry.id   33a3b7603fa0da9f5e5cdda557571a48
#
_cell.length_a   1.000
_cell.length_b   1.000
_cell.length_c   1.000
_cell.angle_alpha   90.00
_cell.angle_beta   90.00
_cell.angle_gamma   90.00
#
_symmetry.space_group_name_H-M   'P 1'
#
loop_
_entity.id
_entity.type
_entity.pdbx_description
1 polymer ?
#
loop_
_entity_poly.entity_id
_entity_poly.type
_entity_poly.pdbx_seq_one_letter_code
_entity_poly.pdbx_strand_id
1 'polypeptide(L)'
;LSFKDENIKEFSEDKKIFFKKLKDNHRNEGSIKGNGYEIKDFINNYLNNNKDIFFELLKDEVISVMLYDELERNIFHLSNGERKQFIDMILVYEKLKERNTNCLILLDEPDLGIHPYWQKKYVKELINIFSNFGKKLHFIITSHSPFILSDLPKENVIFLEKGKQVYPFEDGKQTFGANIHTLLSHGFFMKKGLMGEFAKEKIQSIIKYHEELLKKELTKEENKNQRDEEKEIYDKEHKSQFWQIQSIIGDDYLKQVIKNHLIEIEKIVLGNDEAKEEEIKRLEAQIEKLRK
;
A
#
# COMPACT_ATOMS: atom_id res chain seq x y z
N LEU A 1 -28.28 -9.80 -14.38
CA LEU A 1 -28.91 -11.09 -14.14
C LEU A 1 -28.65 -12.03 -15.30
N SER A 2 -28.42 -13.32 -15.06
CA SER A 2 -28.52 -14.37 -16.07
C SER A 2 -29.61 -15.36 -15.68
N PHE A 3 -30.21 -16.03 -16.67
CA PHE A 3 -31.40 -16.89 -16.52
C PHE A 3 -31.15 -18.25 -17.12
N LYS A 4 -31.50 -19.31 -16.40
CA LYS A 4 -31.52 -20.68 -16.90
C LYS A 4 -32.99 -21.15 -16.99
N ASP A 5 -33.41 -21.56 -18.14
CA ASP A 5 -34.82 -21.92 -18.42
C ASP A 5 -35.16 -23.40 -18.14
N GLU A 6 -34.21 -24.23 -17.71
CA GLU A 6 -34.30 -25.67 -17.69
C GLU A 6 -35.29 -26.27 -16.69
N ASN A 7 -35.60 -25.57 -15.57
CA ASN A 7 -36.40 -26.10 -14.45
C ASN A 7 -37.71 -25.34 -14.18
N ILE A 8 -38.18 -24.48 -15.09
CA ILE A 8 -39.34 -23.61 -14.84
C ILE A 8 -40.66 -24.38 -14.70
N LYS A 9 -40.75 -25.59 -15.23
CA LYS A 9 -42.00 -26.40 -15.21
C LYS A 9 -42.45 -26.78 -13.80
N GLU A 10 -41.53 -26.91 -12.87
CA GLU A 10 -41.80 -27.33 -11.48
C GLU A 10 -42.05 -26.15 -10.52
N PHE A 11 -42.02 -24.91 -11.01
CA PHE A 11 -42.21 -23.73 -10.16
C PHE A 11 -43.69 -23.53 -9.80
N SER A 12 -43.92 -22.96 -8.59
CA SER A 12 -45.20 -22.38 -8.24
C SER A 12 -45.59 -21.27 -9.23
N GLU A 13 -46.88 -20.98 -9.35
CA GLU A 13 -47.38 -19.94 -10.29
C GLU A 13 -46.73 -18.56 -9.94
N ASP A 14 -46.60 -18.23 -8.67
CA ASP A 14 -45.97 -16.97 -8.22
C ASP A 14 -44.50 -16.89 -8.65
N LYS A 15 -43.74 -17.99 -8.54
CA LYS A 15 -42.36 -18.06 -9.02
C LYS A 15 -42.27 -17.87 -10.55
N LYS A 16 -43.19 -18.49 -11.30
CA LYS A 16 -43.24 -18.34 -12.76
C LYS A 16 -43.54 -16.90 -13.17
N ILE A 17 -44.52 -16.28 -12.52
CA ILE A 17 -44.88 -14.88 -12.78
C ILE A 17 -43.71 -13.95 -12.48
N PHE A 18 -43.08 -14.10 -11.33
CA PHE A 18 -41.96 -13.29 -10.94
C PHE A 18 -40.74 -13.49 -11.86
N PHE A 19 -40.39 -14.72 -12.16
CA PHE A 19 -39.32 -15.05 -13.10
C PHE A 19 -39.53 -14.43 -14.47
N LYS A 20 -40.74 -14.56 -15.02
CA LYS A 20 -41.13 -13.96 -16.31
C LYS A 20 -41.02 -12.43 -16.26
N LYS A 21 -41.50 -11.80 -15.18
CA LYS A 21 -41.40 -10.34 -14.98
C LYS A 21 -39.96 -9.88 -14.96
N LEU A 22 -39.06 -10.58 -14.24
CA LEU A 22 -37.63 -10.28 -14.22
C LEU A 22 -37.01 -10.41 -15.61
N LYS A 23 -37.33 -11.49 -16.34
CA LYS A 23 -36.78 -11.80 -17.66
C LYS A 23 -37.23 -10.81 -18.74
N ASP A 24 -38.52 -10.45 -18.74
CA ASP A 24 -39.09 -9.54 -19.73
C ASP A 24 -38.59 -8.10 -19.53
N ASN A 25 -38.53 -7.63 -18.31
CA ASN A 25 -38.06 -6.29 -18.02
C ASN A 25 -36.52 -6.15 -18.17
N HIS A 26 -35.76 -7.20 -17.90
CA HIS A 26 -34.31 -7.21 -18.15
C HIS A 26 -33.97 -6.98 -19.63
N ARG A 27 -34.86 -7.31 -20.54
CA ARG A 27 -34.69 -7.07 -21.99
C ARG A 27 -35.07 -5.65 -22.41
N ASN A 28 -35.96 -4.98 -21.63
CA ASN A 28 -36.60 -3.73 -22.02
C ASN A 28 -35.99 -2.50 -21.39
N GLU A 29 -35.33 -2.61 -20.23
CA GLU A 29 -34.70 -1.52 -19.50
C GLU A 29 -33.20 -1.41 -19.83
N GLY A 30 -32.89 -1.21 -21.12
CA GLY A 30 -31.52 -0.98 -21.57
C GLY A 30 -31.06 0.45 -21.29
N SER A 31 -30.51 0.72 -20.12
CA SER A 31 -29.95 2.04 -19.81
C SER A 31 -28.51 2.03 -19.27
N ILE A 32 -27.92 0.86 -19.09
CA ILE A 32 -26.49 0.72 -18.89
C ILE A 32 -25.95 -0.04 -20.11
N LYS A 33 -24.74 0.25 -20.54
CA LYS A 33 -24.06 -0.50 -21.62
C LYS A 33 -23.99 -2.00 -21.26
N GLY A 34 -25.09 -2.69 -21.50
CA GLY A 34 -25.32 -4.07 -21.09
C GLY A 34 -26.65 -4.21 -20.34
N ASN A 35 -27.31 -5.34 -20.48
CA ASN A 35 -28.63 -5.64 -19.92
C ASN A 35 -28.60 -5.73 -18.38
N GLY A 36 -28.55 -4.60 -17.67
CA GLY A 36 -28.48 -4.50 -16.20
C GLY A 36 -29.59 -3.65 -15.60
N TYR A 37 -29.71 -3.70 -14.27
CA TYR A 37 -30.58 -2.84 -13.48
C TYR A 37 -29.75 -1.96 -12.58
N GLU A 38 -30.16 -0.71 -12.36
CA GLU A 38 -29.70 0.08 -11.23
C GLU A 38 -30.10 -0.64 -9.93
N ILE A 39 -29.14 -0.82 -9.00
CA ILE A 39 -29.36 -1.58 -7.76
C ILE A 39 -30.55 -1.03 -6.98
N LYS A 40 -30.67 0.30 -6.88
CA LYS A 40 -31.72 0.97 -6.14
C LYS A 40 -33.10 0.70 -6.75
N ASP A 41 -33.21 0.78 -8.07
CA ASP A 41 -34.45 0.53 -8.78
C ASP A 41 -34.83 -0.94 -8.75
N PHE A 42 -33.84 -1.84 -8.86
CA PHE A 42 -34.06 -3.26 -8.69
C PHE A 42 -34.60 -3.63 -7.30
N ILE A 43 -34.01 -3.09 -6.25
CA ILE A 43 -34.50 -3.31 -4.88
C ILE A 43 -35.93 -2.83 -4.72
N ASN A 44 -36.23 -1.61 -5.18
CA ASN A 44 -37.57 -1.02 -5.01
C ASN A 44 -38.65 -1.72 -5.83
N ASN A 45 -38.36 -2.05 -7.08
CA ASN A 45 -39.38 -2.53 -8.01
C ASN A 45 -39.56 -4.06 -8.00
N TYR A 46 -38.54 -4.81 -7.58
CA TYR A 46 -38.55 -6.25 -7.66
C TYR A 46 -38.30 -6.94 -6.31
N LEU A 47 -37.28 -6.49 -5.56
CA LEU A 47 -36.82 -7.25 -4.40
C LEU A 47 -37.75 -7.06 -3.16
N ASN A 48 -38.19 -5.83 -2.88
CA ASN A 48 -38.94 -5.53 -1.65
C ASN A 48 -40.21 -6.39 -1.46
N ASN A 49 -40.92 -6.70 -2.54
CA ASN A 49 -42.16 -7.46 -2.50
C ASN A 49 -42.03 -8.95 -2.82
N ASN A 50 -40.86 -9.40 -3.29
CA ASN A 50 -40.65 -10.76 -3.77
C ASN A 50 -39.32 -11.35 -3.29
N LYS A 51 -38.88 -10.92 -2.12
CA LYS A 51 -37.56 -11.25 -1.59
C LYS A 51 -37.34 -12.75 -1.48
N ASP A 52 -38.31 -13.46 -0.91
CA ASP A 52 -38.21 -14.89 -0.66
C ASP A 52 -38.14 -15.67 -1.99
N ILE A 53 -39.00 -15.32 -2.94
CA ILE A 53 -39.02 -15.94 -4.29
C ILE A 53 -37.69 -15.66 -5.01
N PHE A 54 -37.16 -14.45 -4.91
CA PHE A 54 -35.88 -14.10 -5.52
C PHE A 54 -34.72 -14.93 -4.97
N PHE A 55 -34.63 -15.08 -3.64
CA PHE A 55 -33.59 -15.88 -3.01
C PHE A 55 -33.76 -17.38 -3.27
N GLU A 56 -34.99 -17.89 -3.41
CA GLU A 56 -35.21 -19.25 -3.83
C GLU A 56 -34.71 -19.48 -5.27
N LEU A 57 -34.99 -18.57 -6.20
CA LEU A 57 -34.51 -18.67 -7.58
C LEU A 57 -32.97 -18.61 -7.68
N LEU A 58 -32.32 -17.83 -6.77
CA LEU A 58 -30.86 -17.82 -6.66
C LEU A 58 -30.33 -19.14 -6.11
N LYS A 59 -30.95 -19.68 -5.06
CA LYS A 59 -30.58 -20.94 -4.44
C LYS A 59 -30.72 -22.12 -5.40
N ASP A 60 -31.79 -22.11 -6.20
CA ASP A 60 -32.08 -23.14 -7.20
C ASP A 60 -31.22 -22.94 -8.48
N GLU A 61 -30.28 -21.97 -8.46
CA GLU A 61 -29.40 -21.62 -9.59
C GLU A 61 -30.11 -21.26 -10.89
N VAL A 62 -31.39 -20.92 -10.84
CA VAL A 62 -32.20 -20.51 -11.99
C VAL A 62 -31.86 -19.12 -12.47
N ILE A 63 -31.51 -18.24 -11.51
CA ILE A 63 -30.98 -16.93 -11.80
C ILE A 63 -29.59 -16.78 -11.14
N SER A 64 -28.76 -15.99 -11.75
CA SER A 64 -27.51 -15.54 -11.10
C SER A 64 -27.40 -14.02 -11.20
N VAL A 65 -26.74 -13.42 -10.20
CA VAL A 65 -26.56 -11.97 -10.08
C VAL A 65 -25.08 -11.65 -10.18
N MET A 66 -24.76 -10.71 -11.04
CA MET A 66 -23.44 -10.11 -11.10
C MET A 66 -23.57 -8.64 -10.80
N LEU A 67 -22.84 -8.17 -9.79
CA LEU A 67 -22.77 -6.74 -9.43
C LEU A 67 -21.62 -6.08 -10.17
N TYR A 68 -21.86 -4.88 -10.68
CA TYR A 68 -20.87 -4.05 -11.37
C TYR A 68 -20.76 -2.70 -10.64
N ASP A 69 -19.57 -2.17 -10.56
CA ASP A 69 -19.33 -0.81 -10.08
C ASP A 69 -19.52 0.22 -11.21
N GLU A 70 -19.33 1.50 -10.88
CA GLU A 70 -19.44 2.63 -11.83
C GLU A 70 -18.45 2.55 -13.00
N LEU A 71 -17.39 1.75 -12.87
CA LEU A 71 -16.38 1.50 -13.90
C LEU A 71 -16.66 0.22 -14.70
N GLU A 72 -17.86 -0.34 -14.59
CA GLU A 72 -18.27 -1.59 -15.24
C GLU A 72 -17.42 -2.81 -14.81
N ARG A 73 -16.78 -2.77 -13.64
CA ARG A 73 -16.01 -3.88 -13.08
C ARG A 73 -16.90 -4.71 -12.16
N ASN A 74 -16.87 -6.02 -12.31
CA ASN A 74 -17.46 -6.95 -11.35
C ASN A 74 -16.42 -7.42 -10.32
N ILE A 75 -16.86 -8.21 -9.34
CA ILE A 75 -15.99 -8.70 -8.26
C ILE A 75 -14.73 -9.46 -8.76
N PHE A 76 -14.79 -10.08 -9.94
CA PHE A 76 -13.65 -10.79 -10.52
C PHE A 76 -12.62 -9.84 -11.16
N HIS A 77 -13.02 -8.61 -11.51
CA HIS A 77 -12.13 -7.57 -12.01
C HIS A 77 -11.46 -6.76 -10.90
N LEU A 78 -11.91 -6.91 -9.64
CA LEU A 78 -11.30 -6.27 -8.49
C LEU A 78 -9.93 -6.90 -8.20
N SER A 79 -8.98 -6.09 -7.75
CA SER A 79 -7.72 -6.59 -7.19
C SER A 79 -7.99 -7.49 -5.98
N ASN A 80 -7.04 -8.33 -5.63
CA ASN A 80 -7.18 -9.21 -4.47
C ASN A 80 -7.48 -8.43 -3.17
N GLY A 81 -6.84 -7.28 -2.98
CA GLY A 81 -7.07 -6.41 -1.82
C GLY A 81 -8.47 -5.80 -1.80
N GLU A 82 -8.92 -5.23 -2.92
CA GLU A 82 -10.28 -4.68 -3.05
C GLU A 82 -11.34 -5.75 -2.81
N ARG A 83 -11.14 -6.94 -3.40
CA ARG A 83 -12.04 -8.07 -3.22
C ARG A 83 -12.11 -8.54 -1.77
N LYS A 84 -10.94 -8.68 -1.11
CA LYS A 84 -10.86 -9.06 0.30
C LYS A 84 -11.63 -8.06 1.16
N GLN A 85 -11.33 -6.77 1.02
CA GLN A 85 -12.01 -5.71 1.79
C GLN A 85 -13.52 -5.75 1.58
N PHE A 86 -13.99 -5.88 0.35
CA PHE A 86 -15.41 -5.95 0.03
C PHE A 86 -16.09 -7.17 0.67
N ILE A 87 -15.47 -8.35 0.57
CA ILE A 87 -15.99 -9.59 1.17
C ILE A 87 -16.02 -9.48 2.69
N ASP A 88 -14.93 -9.02 3.33
CA ASP A 88 -14.83 -8.89 4.78
C ASP A 88 -15.91 -7.95 5.32
N MET A 89 -16.15 -6.80 4.67
CA MET A 89 -17.18 -5.85 5.05
C MET A 89 -18.60 -6.43 4.93
N ILE A 90 -18.88 -7.18 3.85
CA ILE A 90 -20.17 -7.86 3.68
C ILE A 90 -20.37 -8.93 4.76
N LEU A 91 -19.38 -9.75 5.04
CA LEU A 91 -19.48 -10.80 6.06
C LEU A 91 -19.72 -10.23 7.46
N VAL A 92 -19.05 -9.14 7.81
CA VAL A 92 -19.28 -8.43 9.08
C VAL A 92 -20.69 -7.85 9.10
N TYR A 93 -21.12 -7.20 8.01
CA TYR A 93 -22.46 -6.61 7.88
C TYR A 93 -23.56 -7.66 8.06
N GLU A 94 -23.49 -8.79 7.36
CA GLU A 94 -24.47 -9.87 7.45
C GLU A 94 -24.58 -10.44 8.88
N LYS A 95 -23.43 -10.71 9.52
CA LYS A 95 -23.43 -11.21 10.90
C LYS A 95 -23.99 -10.21 11.90
N LEU A 96 -23.78 -8.92 11.69
CA LEU A 96 -24.30 -7.86 12.56
C LEU A 96 -25.79 -7.61 12.37
N LYS A 97 -26.29 -7.75 11.14
CA LYS A 97 -27.71 -7.55 10.81
C LYS A 97 -28.64 -8.49 11.59
N GLU A 98 -28.22 -9.71 11.80
CA GLU A 98 -29.02 -10.73 12.51
C GLU A 98 -29.04 -10.55 14.04
N ARG A 99 -28.15 -9.71 14.58
CA ARG A 99 -28.00 -9.53 16.03
C ARG A 99 -28.68 -8.23 16.50
N ASN A 100 -29.43 -8.31 17.61
CA ASN A 100 -30.11 -7.16 18.22
C ASN A 100 -29.37 -6.60 19.45
N THR A 101 -28.12 -7.02 19.70
CA THR A 101 -27.31 -6.63 20.86
C THR A 101 -26.08 -5.83 20.43
N ASN A 102 -25.48 -5.13 21.39
CA ASN A 102 -24.14 -4.54 21.18
C ASN A 102 -23.12 -5.63 20.84
N CYS A 103 -22.20 -5.34 19.95
CA CYS A 103 -21.24 -6.33 19.45
C CYS A 103 -19.80 -5.83 19.58
N LEU A 104 -18.91 -6.76 19.93
CA LEU A 104 -17.47 -6.62 19.80
C LEU A 104 -17.03 -7.36 18.52
N ILE A 105 -16.34 -6.64 17.66
CA ILE A 105 -15.84 -7.16 16.37
C ILE A 105 -14.31 -7.18 16.42
N LEU A 106 -13.73 -8.34 16.16
CA LEU A 106 -12.29 -8.53 16.10
C LEU A 106 -11.89 -8.68 14.62
N LEU A 107 -11.02 -7.80 14.14
CA LEU A 107 -10.48 -7.82 12.79
C LEU A 107 -8.96 -7.99 12.86
N ASP A 108 -8.48 -9.14 12.41
CA ASP A 108 -7.05 -9.46 12.42
C ASP A 108 -6.45 -9.15 11.05
N GLU A 109 -5.53 -8.17 11.02
CA GLU A 109 -4.85 -7.66 9.82
C GLU A 109 -5.80 -7.47 8.61
N PRO A 110 -6.92 -6.75 8.76
CA PRO A 110 -7.88 -6.59 7.67
C PRO A 110 -7.32 -5.81 6.48
N ASP A 111 -6.26 -5.05 6.70
CA ASP A 111 -5.51 -4.27 5.72
C ASP A 111 -4.45 -5.06 4.95
N LEU A 112 -4.24 -6.34 5.28
CA LEU A 112 -3.25 -7.18 4.62
C LEU A 112 -3.58 -7.37 3.13
N GLY A 113 -2.61 -7.04 2.26
CA GLY A 113 -2.76 -7.14 0.81
C GLY A 113 -3.56 -6.01 0.15
N ILE A 114 -4.02 -5.04 0.93
CA ILE A 114 -4.71 -3.84 0.41
C ILE A 114 -3.69 -2.76 0.02
N HIS A 115 -3.88 -2.15 -1.15
CA HIS A 115 -3.04 -1.05 -1.61
C HIS A 115 -3.09 0.14 -0.61
N PRO A 116 -1.97 0.85 -0.34
CA PRO A 116 -1.91 1.97 0.61
C PRO A 116 -3.01 3.02 0.44
N TYR A 117 -3.44 3.30 -0.79
CA TYR A 117 -4.55 4.20 -1.07
C TYR A 117 -5.86 3.77 -0.40
N TRP A 118 -6.14 2.45 -0.34
CA TRP A 118 -7.32 1.89 0.30
C TRP A 118 -7.14 1.75 1.81
N GLN A 119 -5.91 1.42 2.28
CA GLN A 119 -5.59 1.42 3.72
C GLN A 119 -5.88 2.78 4.35
N LYS A 120 -5.52 3.88 3.66
CA LYS A 120 -5.81 5.26 4.08
C LYS A 120 -7.31 5.56 4.23
N LYS A 121 -8.18 4.84 3.56
CA LYS A 121 -9.63 5.02 3.61
C LYS A 121 -10.33 4.04 4.55
N TYR A 122 -9.63 3.03 5.04
CA TYR A 122 -10.21 1.87 5.69
C TYR A 122 -11.07 2.24 6.90
N VAL A 123 -10.54 3.02 7.84
CA VAL A 123 -11.27 3.43 9.06
C VAL A 123 -12.49 4.28 8.71
N LYS A 124 -12.35 5.21 7.76
CA LYS A 124 -13.47 6.04 7.29
C LYS A 124 -14.59 5.20 6.69
N GLU A 125 -14.27 4.25 5.81
CA GLU A 125 -15.28 3.37 5.20
C GLU A 125 -15.93 2.46 6.24
N LEU A 126 -15.18 1.95 7.21
CA LEU A 126 -15.72 1.17 8.32
C LEU A 126 -16.73 2.00 9.12
N ILE A 127 -16.43 3.25 9.45
CA ILE A 127 -17.36 4.16 10.11
C ILE A 127 -18.60 4.42 9.24
N ASN A 128 -18.42 4.72 7.96
CA ASN A 128 -19.53 4.99 7.04
C ASN A 128 -20.52 3.82 6.95
N ILE A 129 -20.01 2.60 6.85
CA ILE A 129 -20.85 1.39 6.71
C ILE A 129 -21.59 1.08 8.02
N PHE A 130 -20.91 1.22 9.16
CA PHE A 130 -21.42 0.70 10.42
C PHE A 130 -22.00 1.74 11.39
N SER A 131 -21.88 3.05 11.11
CA SER A 131 -22.38 4.11 12.01
C SER A 131 -23.90 4.07 12.25
N ASN A 132 -24.68 3.59 11.29
CA ASN A 132 -26.15 3.61 11.32
C ASN A 132 -26.78 2.28 11.74
N PHE A 133 -26.04 1.40 12.41
CA PHE A 133 -26.53 0.06 12.78
C PHE A 133 -27.55 0.05 13.95
N GLY A 134 -27.83 1.20 14.57
CA GLY A 134 -28.81 1.30 15.71
C GLY A 134 -28.38 0.60 16.99
N LYS A 135 -27.11 0.12 17.07
CA LYS A 135 -26.52 -0.55 18.24
C LYS A 135 -25.06 -0.11 18.41
N LYS A 136 -24.51 -0.30 19.62
CA LYS A 136 -23.10 0.01 19.89
C LYS A 136 -22.21 -1.10 19.31
N LEU A 137 -21.29 -0.71 18.45
CA LEU A 137 -20.28 -1.58 17.87
C LEU A 137 -18.91 -1.15 18.39
N HIS A 138 -18.13 -2.11 18.84
CA HIS A 138 -16.75 -1.92 19.25
C HIS A 138 -15.84 -2.75 18.33
N PHE A 139 -14.94 -2.09 17.64
CA PHE A 139 -13.96 -2.75 16.75
C PHE A 139 -12.60 -2.82 17.45
N ILE A 140 -12.00 -4.01 17.46
CA ILE A 140 -10.58 -4.20 17.79
C ILE A 140 -9.91 -4.65 16.49
N ILE A 141 -8.92 -3.89 16.05
CA ILE A 141 -8.24 -4.11 14.77
C ILE A 141 -6.75 -4.31 15.05
N THR A 142 -6.18 -5.43 14.61
CA THR A 142 -4.72 -5.56 14.51
C THR A 142 -4.27 -5.05 13.15
N SER A 143 -3.14 -4.35 13.08
CA SER A 143 -2.64 -3.80 11.81
C SER A 143 -1.16 -3.46 11.88
N HIS A 144 -0.49 -3.58 10.74
CA HIS A 144 0.85 -3.06 10.49
C HIS A 144 0.84 -1.80 9.59
N SER A 145 -0.33 -1.20 9.36
CA SER A 145 -0.47 -0.03 8.50
C SER A 145 -0.33 1.29 9.27
N PRO A 146 0.64 2.13 8.92
CA PRO A 146 0.74 3.46 9.47
C PRO A 146 -0.44 4.36 9.05
N PHE A 147 -1.13 4.03 7.97
CA PHE A 147 -2.32 4.78 7.52
C PHE A 147 -3.50 4.58 8.46
N ILE A 148 -3.75 3.34 8.93
CA ILE A 148 -4.78 3.07 9.93
C ILE A 148 -4.44 3.75 11.26
N LEU A 149 -3.16 3.69 11.66
CA LEU A 149 -2.69 4.35 12.86
C LEU A 149 -2.88 5.89 12.80
N SER A 150 -2.72 6.49 11.63
CA SER A 150 -2.92 7.94 11.43
C SER A 150 -4.36 8.40 11.62
N ASP A 151 -5.33 7.52 11.51
CA ASP A 151 -6.76 7.84 11.71
C ASP A 151 -7.22 7.68 13.17
N LEU A 152 -6.34 7.24 14.08
CA LEU A 152 -6.67 6.94 15.46
C LEU A 152 -5.84 7.80 16.44
N PRO A 153 -6.45 8.39 17.48
CA PRO A 153 -5.69 8.99 18.58
C PRO A 153 -4.97 7.90 19.37
N LYS A 154 -3.80 8.24 19.95
CA LYS A 154 -2.94 7.26 20.66
C LYS A 154 -3.65 6.55 21.82
N GLU A 155 -4.64 7.19 22.41
CA GLU A 155 -5.45 6.64 23.51
C GLU A 155 -6.30 5.44 23.05
N ASN A 156 -6.55 5.34 21.75
CA ASN A 156 -7.30 4.24 21.14
C ASN A 156 -6.37 3.16 20.53
N VAL A 157 -5.06 3.26 20.80
CA VAL A 157 -4.06 2.35 20.22
C VAL A 157 -3.27 1.64 21.30
N ILE A 158 -3.11 0.34 21.15
CA ILE A 158 -2.24 -0.49 21.98
C ILE A 158 -1.00 -0.83 21.16
N PHE A 159 0.17 -0.34 21.55
CA PHE A 159 1.43 -0.69 20.91
C PHE A 159 2.05 -1.89 21.59
N LEU A 160 2.46 -2.87 20.79
CA LEU A 160 3.07 -4.11 21.28
C LEU A 160 4.48 -4.26 20.69
N GLU A 161 5.48 -4.43 21.54
CA GLU A 161 6.84 -4.80 21.15
C GLU A 161 7.25 -6.09 21.88
N LYS A 162 7.56 -7.14 21.12
CA LYS A 162 7.92 -8.47 21.66
C LYS A 162 6.89 -9.03 22.67
N GLY A 163 5.61 -8.83 22.36
CA GLY A 163 4.48 -9.31 23.18
C GLY A 163 4.21 -8.50 24.45
N LYS A 164 4.85 -7.35 24.64
CA LYS A 164 4.62 -6.44 25.77
C LYS A 164 4.06 -5.12 25.29
N GLN A 165 3.15 -4.53 26.07
CA GLN A 165 2.65 -3.18 25.80
C GLN A 165 3.76 -2.15 26.02
N VAL A 166 3.87 -1.20 25.11
CA VAL A 166 4.83 -0.08 25.15
C VAL A 166 4.12 1.23 24.77
N TYR A 167 4.75 2.37 25.10
CA TYR A 167 4.16 3.70 24.95
C TYR A 167 5.08 4.62 24.13
N PRO A 168 5.18 4.45 22.79
CA PRO A 168 6.16 5.16 21.96
C PRO A 168 5.85 6.67 21.76
N PHE A 169 4.68 7.14 22.22
CA PHE A 169 4.21 8.53 22.07
C PHE A 169 3.98 9.22 23.42
N GLU A 170 4.86 9.00 24.40
CA GLU A 170 4.72 9.56 25.77
C GLU A 170 4.88 11.08 25.83
N ASP A 171 5.74 11.69 25.03
CA ASP A 171 6.15 13.10 25.13
C ASP A 171 5.14 14.11 24.51
N GLY A 172 3.85 13.90 24.72
CA GLY A 172 2.81 14.79 24.18
C GLY A 172 2.55 14.63 22.68
N LYS A 173 3.28 13.76 22.01
CA LYS A 173 3.05 13.44 20.59
C LYS A 173 1.77 12.64 20.42
N GLN A 174 1.11 12.83 19.28
CA GLN A 174 -0.11 12.13 18.91
C GLN A 174 0.08 11.27 17.65
N THR A 175 -0.81 10.30 17.47
CA THR A 175 -0.87 9.48 16.27
C THR A 175 -1.84 10.06 15.23
N PHE A 176 -2.93 10.67 15.70
CA PHE A 176 -3.96 11.21 14.82
C PHE A 176 -3.42 12.32 13.92
N GLY A 177 -3.53 12.12 12.60
CA GLY A 177 -3.01 13.06 11.60
C GLY A 177 -1.49 13.16 11.52
N ALA A 178 -0.75 12.29 12.22
CA ALA A 178 0.71 12.33 12.21
C ALA A 178 1.29 11.88 10.86
N ASN A 179 2.49 12.37 10.56
CA ASN A 179 3.20 11.99 9.34
C ASN A 179 3.58 10.50 9.38
N ILE A 180 3.45 9.83 8.23
CA ILE A 180 3.73 8.40 8.08
C ILE A 180 5.16 8.03 8.51
N HIS A 181 6.16 8.87 8.21
CA HIS A 181 7.55 8.64 8.64
C HIS A 181 7.67 8.64 10.17
N THR A 182 6.98 9.57 10.85
CA THR A 182 6.95 9.62 12.31
C THR A 182 6.29 8.37 12.89
N LEU A 183 5.19 7.94 12.31
CA LEU A 183 4.46 6.74 12.73
C LEU A 183 5.30 5.47 12.55
N LEU A 184 5.99 5.33 11.40
CA LEU A 184 6.87 4.18 11.14
C LEU A 184 8.06 4.17 12.11
N SER A 185 8.69 5.32 12.36
CA SER A 185 9.87 5.38 13.24
C SER A 185 9.53 5.10 14.70
N HIS A 186 8.42 5.65 15.22
CA HIS A 186 8.03 5.55 16.62
C HIS A 186 7.05 4.41 16.88
N GLY A 187 5.94 4.37 16.13
CA GLY A 187 4.85 3.41 16.34
C GLY A 187 5.19 1.98 15.90
N PHE A 188 5.98 1.85 14.84
CA PHE A 188 6.42 0.55 14.31
C PHE A 188 7.89 0.24 14.61
N PHE A 189 8.51 0.99 15.51
CA PHE A 189 9.85 0.74 16.05
C PHE A 189 10.97 0.65 15.01
N MET A 190 10.83 1.31 13.85
CA MET A 190 11.84 1.33 12.79
C MET A 190 12.98 2.31 13.11
N LYS A 191 13.61 2.14 14.28
CA LYS A 191 14.65 3.04 14.86
C LYS A 191 15.94 3.12 14.04
N LYS A 192 16.17 2.13 13.15
CA LYS A 192 17.40 2.08 12.31
C LYS A 192 17.24 2.80 10.96
N GLY A 193 16.20 3.60 10.80
CA GLY A 193 15.86 4.32 9.58
C GLY A 193 14.83 3.58 8.70
N LEU A 194 14.34 4.28 7.69
CA LEU A 194 13.26 3.81 6.79
C LEU A 194 13.79 3.41 5.40
N MET A 195 15.11 3.44 5.22
CA MET A 195 15.75 3.00 3.98
C MET A 195 15.82 1.48 3.94
N GLY A 196 15.62 0.89 2.74
CA GLY A 196 15.83 -0.53 2.52
C GLY A 196 17.26 -0.96 2.85
N GLU A 197 17.44 -2.08 3.54
CA GLU A 197 18.75 -2.52 4.05
C GLU A 197 19.78 -2.71 2.92
N PHE A 198 19.39 -3.17 1.73
CA PHE A 198 20.30 -3.31 0.59
C PHE A 198 20.85 -1.94 0.13
N ALA A 199 19.98 -0.95 -0.04
CA ALA A 199 20.41 0.40 -0.42
C ALA A 199 21.32 1.02 0.65
N LYS A 200 20.96 0.85 1.90
CA LYS A 200 21.73 1.31 3.06
C LYS A 200 23.12 0.67 3.09
N GLU A 201 23.21 -0.65 2.89
CA GLU A 201 24.49 -1.37 2.86
C GLU A 201 25.40 -0.86 1.74
N LYS A 202 24.85 -0.64 0.54
CA LYS A 202 25.60 -0.10 -0.60
C LYS A 202 26.08 1.33 -0.35
N ILE A 203 25.26 2.18 0.24
CA ILE A 203 25.65 3.55 0.59
C ILE A 203 26.70 3.55 1.71
N GLN A 204 26.51 2.72 2.73
CA GLN A 204 27.46 2.59 3.82
C GLN A 204 28.81 2.05 3.37
N SER A 205 28.89 1.23 2.31
CA SER A 205 30.18 0.76 1.78
C SER A 205 31.04 1.91 1.26
N ILE A 206 30.43 2.94 0.66
CA ILE A 206 31.16 4.14 0.19
C ILE A 206 31.72 4.93 1.40
N ILE A 207 30.89 5.13 2.41
CA ILE A 207 31.29 5.88 3.62
C ILE A 207 32.43 5.15 4.33
N LYS A 208 32.29 3.83 4.53
CA LYS A 208 33.34 3.00 5.16
C LYS A 208 34.65 3.05 4.38
N TYR A 209 34.58 2.92 3.07
CA TYR A 209 35.77 3.00 2.21
C TYR A 209 36.47 4.36 2.40
N HIS A 210 35.71 5.47 2.42
CA HIS A 210 36.28 6.80 2.71
C HIS A 210 36.94 6.87 4.08
N GLU A 211 36.28 6.36 5.12
CA GLU A 211 36.84 6.33 6.49
C GLU A 211 38.13 5.49 6.58
N GLU A 212 38.22 4.39 5.83
CA GLU A 212 39.42 3.55 5.77
C GLU A 212 40.58 4.27 5.07
N LEU A 213 40.30 5.00 3.98
CA LEU A 213 41.30 5.82 3.30
C LEU A 213 41.85 6.93 4.20
N LEU A 214 41.00 7.59 4.97
CA LEU A 214 41.43 8.61 5.92
C LEU A 214 42.38 8.05 7.00
N LYS A 215 42.15 6.82 7.46
CA LYS A 215 43.02 6.15 8.43
C LYS A 215 44.41 5.77 7.86
N LYS A 216 44.47 5.51 6.54
CA LYS A 216 45.74 5.16 5.85
C LYS A 216 46.66 6.36 5.65
N GLU A 217 46.22 7.59 5.94
CA GLU A 217 46.99 8.84 5.79
C GLU A 217 47.73 8.96 4.43
N LEU A 218 47.08 8.55 3.33
CA LEU A 218 47.68 8.45 1.98
C LEU A 218 48.11 9.80 1.39
N THR A 219 47.74 10.91 1.98
CA THR A 219 48.11 12.27 1.58
C THR A 219 49.57 12.64 1.96
N LYS A 220 50.19 11.87 2.84
CA LYS A 220 51.62 12.08 3.23
C LYS A 220 52.55 11.56 2.14
N GLU A 221 53.64 12.29 1.89
CA GLU A 221 54.68 11.92 0.87
C GLU A 221 55.27 10.54 1.12
N GLU A 222 55.41 10.17 2.40
CA GLU A 222 55.95 8.87 2.83
C GLU A 222 55.09 7.67 2.34
N ASN A 223 53.79 7.90 2.05
CA ASN A 223 52.83 6.85 1.66
C ASN A 223 52.53 6.84 0.17
N LYS A 224 53.38 7.41 -0.67
CA LYS A 224 53.17 7.51 -2.11
C LYS A 224 52.89 6.15 -2.78
N ASN A 225 53.70 5.13 -2.46
CA ASN A 225 53.53 3.79 -3.03
C ASN A 225 52.14 3.17 -2.63
N GLN A 226 51.74 3.34 -1.36
CA GLN A 226 50.41 2.88 -0.92
C GLN A 226 49.28 3.63 -1.62
N ARG A 227 49.45 4.91 -1.92
CA ARG A 227 48.46 5.68 -2.66
C ARG A 227 48.34 5.20 -4.09
N ASP A 228 49.46 4.85 -4.78
CA ASP A 228 49.46 4.36 -6.14
C ASP A 228 48.78 2.96 -6.24
N GLU A 229 48.97 2.10 -5.23
CA GLU A 229 48.27 0.82 -5.12
C GLU A 229 46.75 1.03 -4.90
N GLU A 230 46.40 1.93 -4.00
CA GLU A 230 44.98 2.22 -3.70
C GLU A 230 44.26 2.88 -4.88
N LYS A 231 44.97 3.69 -5.68
CA LYS A 231 44.50 4.26 -6.94
C LYS A 231 44.12 3.16 -7.93
N GLU A 232 44.97 2.17 -8.08
CA GLU A 232 44.68 1.04 -8.98
C GLU A 232 43.45 0.24 -8.54
N ILE A 233 43.32 -0.01 -7.22
CA ILE A 233 42.16 -0.70 -6.65
C ILE A 233 40.91 0.14 -6.86
N TYR A 234 40.94 1.43 -6.54
CA TYR A 234 39.80 2.32 -6.71
C TYR A 234 39.31 2.40 -8.14
N ASP A 235 40.21 2.59 -9.11
CA ASP A 235 39.86 2.71 -10.52
C ASP A 235 39.28 1.42 -11.08
N LYS A 236 39.79 0.24 -10.68
CA LYS A 236 39.35 -1.07 -11.18
C LYS A 236 38.05 -1.55 -10.52
N GLU A 237 37.95 -1.40 -9.21
CA GLU A 237 36.91 -2.07 -8.43
C GLU A 237 35.79 -1.14 -7.94
N HIS A 238 36.10 0.13 -7.62
CA HIS A 238 35.20 0.98 -6.85
C HIS A 238 34.63 2.16 -7.63
N LYS A 239 35.43 2.86 -8.42
CA LYS A 239 35.07 4.14 -9.05
C LYS A 239 33.75 4.08 -9.82
N SER A 240 33.63 3.16 -10.76
CA SER A 240 32.44 3.02 -11.59
C SER A 240 31.21 2.65 -10.75
N GLN A 241 31.35 1.69 -9.84
CA GLN A 241 30.26 1.21 -8.99
C GLN A 241 29.79 2.29 -8.03
N PHE A 242 30.67 3.01 -7.37
CA PHE A 242 30.32 4.03 -6.39
C PHE A 242 29.62 5.23 -7.03
N TRP A 243 30.09 5.71 -8.16
CA TRP A 243 29.41 6.77 -8.91
C TRP A 243 28.06 6.31 -9.47
N GLN A 244 27.93 5.05 -9.87
CA GLN A 244 26.66 4.47 -10.26
C GLN A 244 25.68 4.47 -9.09
N ILE A 245 26.08 3.99 -7.91
CA ILE A 245 25.27 4.01 -6.69
C ILE A 245 24.82 5.45 -6.38
N GLN A 246 25.75 6.41 -6.37
CA GLN A 246 25.43 7.81 -6.10
C GLN A 246 24.39 8.37 -7.11
N SER A 247 24.51 8.01 -8.37
CA SER A 247 23.62 8.52 -9.43
C SER A 247 22.16 8.11 -9.22
N ILE A 248 21.90 6.93 -8.64
CA ILE A 248 20.57 6.35 -8.44
C ILE A 248 19.95 6.62 -7.04
N ILE A 249 20.67 7.32 -6.15
CA ILE A 249 20.09 7.72 -4.85
C ILE A 249 18.90 8.65 -5.10
N GLY A 250 17.74 8.30 -4.53
CA GLY A 250 16.49 9.05 -4.71
C GLY A 250 16.31 10.24 -3.75
N ASP A 251 17.06 10.29 -2.64
CA ASP A 251 17.05 11.42 -1.70
C ASP A 251 18.13 12.43 -2.09
N ASP A 252 17.74 13.65 -2.43
CA ASP A 252 18.66 14.68 -2.96
C ASP A 252 19.72 15.10 -1.95
N TYR A 253 19.36 15.18 -0.66
CA TYR A 253 20.34 15.52 0.39
C TYR A 253 21.38 14.41 0.54
N LEU A 254 20.94 13.17 0.68
CA LEU A 254 21.83 12.02 0.79
C LEU A 254 22.70 11.85 -0.47
N LYS A 255 22.13 12.06 -1.64
CA LYS A 255 22.82 12.05 -2.93
C LYS A 255 23.96 13.06 -2.96
N GLN A 256 23.76 14.25 -2.42
CA GLN A 256 24.79 15.27 -2.32
C GLN A 256 25.85 14.92 -1.27
N VAL A 257 25.44 14.38 -0.12
CA VAL A 257 26.38 13.90 0.90
C VAL A 257 27.30 12.82 0.35
N ILE A 258 26.76 11.81 -0.35
CA ILE A 258 27.56 10.75 -0.95
C ILE A 258 28.46 11.29 -2.08
N LYS A 259 27.96 12.26 -2.87
CA LYS A 259 28.81 12.93 -3.86
C LYS A 259 30.04 13.59 -3.20
N ASN A 260 29.86 14.26 -2.07
CA ASN A 260 30.97 14.87 -1.36
C ASN A 260 31.98 13.81 -0.87
N HIS A 261 31.51 12.67 -0.32
CA HIS A 261 32.40 11.57 0.04
C HIS A 261 33.21 11.07 -1.16
N LEU A 262 32.60 10.91 -2.33
CA LEU A 262 33.28 10.44 -3.54
C LEU A 262 34.34 11.44 -4.03
N ILE A 263 34.04 12.72 -3.99
CA ILE A 263 35.01 13.77 -4.33
C ILE A 263 36.20 13.75 -3.37
N GLU A 264 35.98 13.58 -2.06
CA GLU A 264 37.07 13.48 -1.08
C GLU A 264 37.89 12.17 -1.28
N ILE A 265 37.24 11.05 -1.56
CA ILE A 265 37.94 9.80 -1.93
C ILE A 265 38.87 10.04 -3.13
N GLU A 266 38.36 10.68 -4.19
CA GLU A 266 39.17 10.96 -5.40
C GLU A 266 40.32 11.92 -5.08
N LYS A 267 40.14 12.93 -4.25
CA LYS A 267 41.27 13.80 -3.83
C LYS A 267 42.36 13.04 -3.07
N ILE A 268 41.96 12.09 -2.21
CA ILE A 268 42.92 11.27 -1.45
C ILE A 268 43.67 10.33 -2.37
N VAL A 269 42.98 9.65 -3.31
CA VAL A 269 43.52 8.57 -4.11
C VAL A 269 44.22 9.09 -5.38
N LEU A 270 43.59 10.05 -6.10
CA LEU A 270 44.12 10.58 -7.37
C LEU A 270 45.01 11.82 -7.16
N GLY A 271 44.83 12.53 -6.03
CA GLY A 271 45.41 13.85 -5.84
C GLY A 271 44.50 14.98 -6.35
N ASN A 272 44.76 16.21 -5.87
CA ASN A 272 43.86 17.34 -6.09
C ASN A 272 43.66 17.72 -7.57
N ASP A 273 44.73 17.64 -8.40
CA ASP A 273 44.65 18.10 -9.78
C ASP A 273 43.88 17.10 -10.63
N GLU A 274 44.21 15.81 -10.56
CA GLU A 274 43.51 14.75 -11.29
C GLU A 274 42.05 14.61 -10.86
N ALA A 275 41.76 14.73 -9.57
CA ALA A 275 40.38 14.73 -9.05
C ALA A 275 39.51 15.89 -9.61
N LYS A 276 40.12 17.09 -9.77
CA LYS A 276 39.46 18.23 -10.42
C LYS A 276 39.15 17.98 -11.90
N GLU A 277 40.11 17.39 -12.62
CA GLU A 277 39.92 17.04 -14.03
C GLU A 277 38.74 16.03 -14.20
N GLU A 278 38.69 15.03 -13.34
CA GLU A 278 37.60 14.05 -13.35
C GLU A 278 36.23 14.69 -13.02
N GLU A 279 36.19 15.65 -12.09
CA GLU A 279 34.97 16.39 -11.80
C GLU A 279 34.53 17.27 -12.99
N ILE A 280 35.46 17.95 -13.65
CA ILE A 280 35.16 18.74 -14.85
C ILE A 280 34.60 17.85 -15.96
N LYS A 281 35.19 16.72 -16.26
CA LYS A 281 34.68 15.76 -17.25
C LYS A 281 33.22 15.30 -16.93
N ARG A 282 32.94 15.04 -15.66
CA ARG A 282 31.58 14.66 -15.24
C ARG A 282 30.56 15.78 -15.43
N LEU A 283 30.95 17.02 -15.09
CA LEU A 283 30.08 18.20 -15.28
C LEU A 283 29.82 18.48 -16.77
N GLU A 284 30.84 18.37 -17.63
CA GLU A 284 30.71 18.52 -19.08
C GLU A 284 29.76 17.47 -19.66
N ALA A 285 29.89 16.20 -19.24
CA ALA A 285 28.99 15.13 -19.65
C ALA A 285 27.54 15.34 -19.19
N GLN A 286 27.32 15.96 -18.00
CA GLN A 286 25.99 16.35 -17.54
C GLN A 286 25.40 17.49 -18.38
N ILE A 287 26.18 18.51 -18.69
CA ILE A 287 25.76 19.62 -19.55
C ILE A 287 25.37 19.12 -20.95
N GLU A 288 26.15 18.20 -21.50
CA GLU A 288 25.84 17.61 -22.82
C GLU A 288 24.51 16.83 -22.82
N LYS A 289 24.21 16.10 -21.74
CA LYS A 289 22.93 15.40 -21.56
C LYS A 289 21.74 16.35 -21.44
N LEU A 290 21.93 17.53 -20.86
CA LEU A 290 20.87 18.55 -20.71
C LEU A 290 20.63 19.33 -22.00
N ARG A 291 21.58 19.30 -22.95
CA ARG A 291 21.44 19.97 -24.26
C ARG A 291 20.74 19.11 -25.32
N LYS A 292 20.60 17.80 -25.05
CA LYS A 292 19.83 16.85 -25.87
C LYS A 292 18.40 16.71 -25.37
#